data_5e71f153b220864f8616aa718f7f07e1
#
_entry.id   5e71f153b220864f8616aa718f7f07e1
#
_cell.length_a   1.000
_cell.length_b   1.000
_cell.length_c   1.000
_cell.angle_alpha   90.00
_cell.angle_beta   90.00
_cell.angle_gamma   90.00
#
_symmetry.space_group_name_H-M   'P 1'
#
loop_
_entity.id
_entity.type
_entity.pdbx_description
1 polymer ?
#
loop_
_entity_poly.entity_id
_entity_poly.type
_entity_poly.pdbx_seq_one_letter_code
_entity_poly.pdbx_strand_id
1 'polypeptide(L)'
;MNPIHLQARLFLASLVLAGHSSEFRQQSCLHYGPSAVVLEGTLIRRAYPGPPNYASVRQGDEPDTALILSIPKPICVAPDSSSDEGDKQLESGVRELQLAIGTDSLWAQLRAVHSPRLRVTGELFHAISGHHRTRVLIWVIQIRAA
;
A
#
# COMPACT_ATOMS: atom_id res chain seq x y z
N MET A 1 -28.35 75.05 32.41
CA MET A 1 -27.67 73.85 33.02
C MET A 1 -28.20 72.65 32.33
N ASN A 2 -27.47 72.10 31.33
CA ASN A 2 -27.86 70.91 30.55
C ASN A 2 -26.95 69.73 30.96
N PRO A 3 -27.50 68.55 31.31
CA PRO A 3 -26.68 67.35 31.55
C PRO A 3 -26.38 66.71 30.21
N ILE A 4 -25.11 66.42 30.02
CA ILE A 4 -24.53 65.72 28.88
C ILE A 4 -24.83 64.17 29.05
N HIS A 5 -25.61 63.61 28.11
CA HIS A 5 -25.83 62.18 28.04
C HIS A 5 -24.65 61.53 27.33
N LEU A 6 -23.83 60.81 28.10
CA LEU A 6 -22.75 59.96 27.61
C LEU A 6 -23.32 58.60 27.21
N GLN A 7 -23.47 58.34 25.90
CA GLN A 7 -23.88 57.04 25.39
C GLN A 7 -22.67 56.14 25.21
N ALA A 8 -22.54 55.13 26.09
CA ALA A 8 -21.55 54.07 25.91
C ALA A 8 -22.02 53.10 24.81
N ARG A 9 -21.33 53.07 23.68
CA ARG A 9 -21.53 52.06 22.63
C ARG A 9 -20.76 50.81 23.00
N LEU A 10 -21.47 49.74 23.38
CA LEU A 10 -20.90 48.36 23.46
C LEU A 10 -20.65 47.86 22.05
N PHE A 11 -19.39 47.63 21.69
CA PHE A 11 -19.01 46.86 20.53
C PHE A 11 -19.02 45.37 20.93
N LEU A 12 -20.03 44.63 20.47
CA LEU A 12 -19.99 43.15 20.51
C LEU A 12 -19.06 42.68 19.39
N ALA A 13 -17.87 42.23 19.78
CA ALA A 13 -16.98 41.52 18.88
C ALA A 13 -17.47 40.08 18.71
N SER A 14 -18.10 39.81 17.57
CA SER A 14 -18.47 38.43 17.20
C SER A 14 -17.22 37.65 16.79
N LEU A 15 -16.78 36.74 17.68
CA LEU A 15 -15.69 35.82 17.41
C LEU A 15 -16.22 34.70 16.49
N VAL A 16 -15.95 34.78 15.20
CA VAL A 16 -16.25 33.72 14.25
C VAL A 16 -15.18 32.64 14.43
N LEU A 17 -15.51 31.54 15.12
CA LEU A 17 -14.70 30.32 15.10
C LEU A 17 -14.81 29.71 13.71
N ALA A 18 -13.78 29.89 12.91
CA ALA A 18 -13.58 29.13 11.67
C ALA A 18 -13.28 27.67 12.07
N GLY A 19 -14.32 26.86 12.08
CA GLY A 19 -14.17 25.40 12.23
C GLY A 19 -13.43 24.85 11.04
N HIS A 20 -12.16 24.46 11.21
CA HIS A 20 -11.43 23.66 10.23
C HIS A 20 -12.00 22.24 10.28
N SER A 21 -12.99 21.98 9.46
CA SER A 21 -13.41 20.59 9.16
C SER A 21 -12.27 19.95 8.39
N SER A 22 -11.44 19.16 9.07
CA SER A 22 -10.53 18.24 8.43
C SER A 22 -11.39 17.22 7.69
N GLU A 23 -11.63 17.45 6.40
CA GLU A 23 -12.17 16.41 5.52
C GLU A 23 -11.18 15.25 5.55
N PHE A 24 -11.48 14.24 6.37
CA PHE A 24 -10.90 12.92 6.25
C PHE A 24 -11.31 12.42 4.85
N ARG A 25 -10.45 12.66 3.87
CA ARG A 25 -10.58 12.04 2.55
C ARG A 25 -10.48 10.55 2.78
N GLN A 26 -11.63 9.89 2.83
CA GLN A 26 -11.72 8.45 2.92
C GLN A 26 -11.03 7.88 1.69
N GLN A 27 -9.79 7.42 1.87
CA GLN A 27 -9.01 6.84 0.79
C GLN A 27 -9.74 5.56 0.37
N SER A 28 -10.30 5.55 -0.84
CA SER A 28 -10.95 4.34 -1.39
C SER A 28 -9.93 3.21 -1.44
N CYS A 29 -10.33 2.03 -0.99
CA CYS A 29 -9.50 0.83 -1.11
C CYS A 29 -9.26 0.49 -2.58
N LEU A 30 -8.10 -0.05 -2.86
CA LEU A 30 -7.86 -0.79 -4.09
C LEU A 30 -8.62 -2.12 -4.02
N HIS A 31 -8.82 -2.76 -5.16
CA HIS A 31 -9.50 -4.05 -5.23
C HIS A 31 -8.54 -5.14 -5.67
N TYR A 32 -8.81 -6.37 -5.23
CA TYR A 32 -8.17 -7.55 -5.80
C TYR A 32 -8.56 -7.67 -7.27
N GLY A 33 -7.72 -8.38 -8.05
CA GLY A 33 -7.91 -8.52 -9.50
C GLY A 33 -9.37 -8.77 -9.92
N PRO A 34 -9.66 -8.68 -11.23
CA PRO A 34 -8.72 -8.64 -12.35
C PRO A 34 -8.26 -7.22 -12.76
N SER A 35 -8.67 -6.17 -12.05
CA SER A 35 -8.27 -4.80 -12.42
C SER A 35 -6.81 -4.55 -12.06
N ALA A 36 -6.00 -4.14 -13.04
CA ALA A 36 -4.61 -3.80 -12.81
C ALA A 36 -4.48 -2.48 -12.04
N VAL A 37 -3.56 -2.45 -11.09
CA VAL A 37 -3.16 -1.26 -10.33
C VAL A 37 -1.73 -0.84 -10.68
N VAL A 38 -1.38 0.41 -10.41
CA VAL A 38 -0.02 0.92 -10.53
C VAL A 38 0.46 1.35 -9.15
N LEU A 39 1.54 0.74 -8.67
CA LEU A 39 2.15 1.05 -7.38
C LEU A 39 3.60 1.47 -7.55
N GLU A 40 4.04 2.43 -6.74
CA GLU A 40 5.43 2.85 -6.67
C GLU A 40 6.00 2.57 -5.29
N GLY A 41 7.21 2.04 -5.26
CA GLY A 41 7.86 1.71 -4.00
C GLY A 41 9.33 1.35 -4.18
N THR A 42 9.93 0.92 -3.09
CA THR A 42 11.31 0.45 -3.07
C THR A 42 11.33 -1.08 -3.10
N LEU A 43 12.14 -1.64 -3.99
CA LEU A 43 12.38 -3.08 -4.05
C LEU A 43 13.25 -3.51 -2.86
N ILE A 44 12.75 -4.47 -2.11
CA ILE A 44 13.44 -5.15 -1.02
C ILE A 44 13.59 -6.63 -1.39
N ARG A 45 14.81 -7.18 -1.26
CA ARG A 45 15.05 -8.62 -1.32
C ARG A 45 15.15 -9.14 0.11
N ARG A 46 14.29 -10.07 0.47
CA ARG A 46 14.25 -10.63 1.83
C ARG A 46 14.35 -12.15 1.78
N ALA A 47 15.34 -12.70 2.48
CA ALA A 47 15.50 -14.14 2.59
C ALA A 47 14.64 -14.68 3.74
N TYR A 48 14.00 -15.80 3.48
CA TYR A 48 13.20 -16.58 4.42
C TYR A 48 13.71 -18.01 4.46
N PRO A 49 13.46 -18.78 5.53
CA PRO A 49 13.70 -20.20 5.50
C PRO A 49 12.83 -20.88 4.44
N GLY A 50 13.46 -21.66 3.58
CA GLY A 50 12.81 -22.48 2.56
C GLY A 50 12.82 -23.96 2.95
N PRO A 51 12.80 -24.89 1.97
CA PRO A 51 12.81 -26.32 2.26
C PRO A 51 14.12 -26.74 2.96
N PRO A 52 14.13 -27.89 3.65
CA PRO A 52 13.02 -28.82 3.76
C PRO A 52 12.04 -28.50 4.88
N ASN A 53 12.42 -27.73 5.92
CA ASN A 53 11.62 -27.55 7.13
C ASN A 53 10.94 -26.19 7.24
N TYR A 54 11.37 -25.19 6.46
CA TYR A 54 10.87 -23.81 6.50
C TYR A 54 10.96 -23.15 7.88
N ALA A 55 11.92 -23.55 8.68
CA ALA A 55 12.08 -23.15 10.07
C ALA A 55 13.27 -22.21 10.28
N SER A 56 14.45 -22.56 9.74
CA SER A 56 15.65 -21.77 9.95
C SER A 56 16.76 -22.12 8.95
N VAL A 57 17.24 -21.11 8.23
CA VAL A 57 18.43 -21.24 7.37
C VAL A 57 19.67 -21.66 8.17
N ARG A 58 19.80 -21.24 9.44
CA ARG A 58 20.89 -21.65 10.31
C ARG A 58 20.88 -23.13 10.67
N GLN A 59 19.72 -23.77 10.58
CA GLN A 59 19.51 -25.19 10.90
C GLN A 59 19.49 -26.09 9.66
N GLY A 60 19.87 -25.53 8.50
CA GLY A 60 20.05 -26.31 7.28
C GLY A 60 18.94 -26.16 6.24
N ASP A 61 17.97 -25.26 6.45
CA ASP A 61 17.00 -24.94 5.42
C ASP A 61 17.63 -24.07 4.33
N GLU A 62 17.23 -24.28 3.08
CA GLU A 62 17.67 -23.44 1.97
C GLU A 62 17.06 -22.03 2.09
N PRO A 63 17.80 -20.97 1.72
CA PRO A 63 17.23 -19.62 1.68
C PRO A 63 16.25 -19.48 0.51
N ASP A 64 15.04 -19.05 0.81
CA ASP A 64 14.01 -18.66 -0.16
C ASP A 64 13.90 -17.13 -0.21
N THR A 65 14.21 -16.52 -1.34
CA THR A 65 14.25 -15.05 -1.47
C THR A 65 12.97 -14.51 -2.11
N ALA A 66 12.20 -13.77 -1.33
CA ALA A 66 11.07 -13.01 -1.85
C ALA A 66 11.47 -11.58 -2.28
N LEU A 67 10.85 -11.12 -3.35
CA LEU A 67 10.93 -9.74 -3.83
C LEU A 67 9.75 -8.96 -3.28
N ILE A 68 10.02 -7.95 -2.48
CA ILE A 68 8.99 -7.15 -1.79
C ILE A 68 9.02 -5.71 -2.33
N LEU A 69 7.87 -5.20 -2.72
CA LEU A 69 7.66 -3.78 -3.00
C LEU A 69 7.23 -3.09 -1.70
N SER A 70 8.08 -2.26 -1.13
CA SER A 70 7.76 -1.42 0.02
C SER A 70 7.25 -0.07 -0.45
N ILE A 71 5.97 0.21 -0.20
CA ILE A 71 5.30 1.45 -0.64
C ILE A 71 5.30 2.50 0.47
N PRO A 72 5.49 3.80 0.14
CA PRO A 72 5.66 4.86 1.14
C PRO A 72 4.37 5.17 1.91
N LYS A 73 3.21 5.01 1.26
CA LYS A 73 1.89 5.24 1.87
C LYS A 73 1.14 3.91 2.01
N PRO A 74 0.56 3.63 3.17
CA PRO A 74 -0.23 2.41 3.33
C PRO A 74 -1.47 2.48 2.44
N ILE A 75 -1.86 1.35 1.91
CA ILE A 75 -3.09 1.18 1.16
C ILE A 75 -4.04 0.24 1.90
N CYS A 76 -5.33 0.28 1.54
CA CYS A 76 -6.26 -0.80 1.83
C CYS A 76 -6.60 -1.53 0.52
N VAL A 77 -6.85 -2.83 0.63
CA VAL A 77 -7.28 -3.68 -0.47
C VAL A 77 -8.52 -4.43 -0.04
N ALA A 78 -9.57 -4.33 -0.81
CA ALA A 78 -10.88 -4.91 -0.52
C ALA A 78 -11.31 -5.87 -1.63
N PRO A 79 -12.07 -6.92 -1.30
CA PRO A 79 -12.76 -7.70 -2.32
C PRO A 79 -13.84 -6.85 -3.02
N ASP A 80 -14.14 -7.21 -4.25
CA ASP A 80 -15.33 -6.74 -4.96
C ASP A 80 -16.11 -7.92 -5.53
N SER A 81 -17.12 -7.66 -6.37
CA SER A 81 -17.97 -8.71 -6.96
C SER A 81 -17.20 -9.62 -7.93
N SER A 82 -16.05 -9.19 -8.46
CA SER A 82 -15.19 -9.95 -9.38
C SER A 82 -14.05 -10.68 -8.69
N SER A 83 -13.88 -10.50 -7.36
CA SER A 83 -12.79 -11.14 -6.61
C SER A 83 -13.00 -12.64 -6.48
N ASP A 84 -11.92 -13.39 -6.68
CA ASP A 84 -11.88 -14.84 -6.50
C ASP A 84 -12.16 -15.24 -5.04
N GLU A 85 -12.47 -16.51 -4.81
CA GLU A 85 -12.81 -17.03 -3.47
C GLU A 85 -11.66 -16.83 -2.46
N GLY A 86 -10.41 -16.88 -2.92
CA GLY A 86 -9.22 -16.59 -2.11
C GLY A 86 -9.07 -15.11 -1.73
N ASP A 87 -9.72 -14.22 -2.45
CA ASP A 87 -9.58 -12.76 -2.33
C ASP A 87 -10.76 -12.10 -1.60
N LYS A 88 -11.33 -12.79 -0.61
CA LYS A 88 -12.51 -12.29 0.15
C LYS A 88 -12.15 -11.46 1.38
N GLN A 89 -10.88 -11.27 1.69
CA GLN A 89 -10.44 -10.63 2.92
C GLN A 89 -10.08 -9.17 2.69
N LEU A 90 -10.65 -8.27 3.51
CA LEU A 90 -10.25 -6.87 3.56
C LEU A 90 -8.89 -6.76 4.27
N GLU A 91 -7.91 -6.17 3.60
CA GLU A 91 -6.60 -5.85 4.17
C GLU A 91 -6.39 -4.34 4.25
N SER A 92 -6.02 -3.86 5.42
CA SER A 92 -5.75 -2.45 5.68
C SER A 92 -4.32 -2.21 6.14
N GLY A 93 -3.81 -1.01 5.92
CA GLY A 93 -2.46 -0.64 6.33
C GLY A 93 -1.35 -1.41 5.59
N VAL A 94 -1.63 -1.90 4.39
CA VAL A 94 -0.67 -2.66 3.58
C VAL A 94 0.44 -1.73 3.11
N ARG A 95 1.68 -2.06 3.47
CA ARG A 95 2.90 -1.32 3.09
C ARG A 95 3.89 -2.17 2.31
N GLU A 96 3.76 -3.47 2.36
CA GLU A 96 4.65 -4.41 1.68
C GLU A 96 3.82 -5.37 0.84
N LEU A 97 4.20 -5.52 -0.42
CA LEU A 97 3.58 -6.46 -1.35
C LEU A 97 4.66 -7.33 -1.97
N GLN A 98 4.50 -8.64 -1.91
CA GLN A 98 5.38 -9.55 -2.63
C GLN A 98 5.10 -9.48 -4.13
N LEU A 99 6.17 -9.39 -4.93
CA LEU A 99 6.07 -9.42 -6.39
C LEU A 99 6.01 -10.87 -6.87
N ALA A 100 4.91 -11.25 -7.50
CA ALA A 100 4.77 -12.52 -8.21
C ALA A 100 5.17 -12.31 -9.68
N ILE A 101 6.36 -12.76 -10.06
CA ILE A 101 6.94 -12.59 -11.40
C ILE A 101 6.87 -13.92 -12.13
N GLY A 102 6.00 -14.00 -13.13
CA GLY A 102 5.67 -15.26 -13.82
C GLY A 102 6.41 -15.50 -15.14
N THR A 103 7.20 -14.55 -15.66
CA THR A 103 7.82 -14.68 -16.99
C THR A 103 9.26 -14.20 -17.04
N ASP A 104 10.05 -14.78 -17.94
CA ASP A 104 11.44 -14.37 -18.18
C ASP A 104 11.55 -12.91 -18.67
N SER A 105 10.56 -12.45 -19.42
CA SER A 105 10.49 -11.05 -19.87
C SER A 105 10.39 -10.07 -18.71
N LEU A 106 9.59 -10.38 -17.69
CA LEU A 106 9.47 -9.55 -16.48
C LEU A 106 10.75 -9.60 -15.65
N TRP A 107 11.40 -10.76 -15.56
CA TRP A 107 12.72 -10.86 -14.94
C TRP A 107 13.76 -10.04 -15.68
N ALA A 108 13.72 -10.00 -17.02
CA ALA A 108 14.59 -9.14 -17.83
C ALA A 108 14.31 -7.65 -17.58
N GLN A 109 13.05 -7.24 -17.50
CA GLN A 109 12.68 -5.86 -17.11
C GLN A 109 13.24 -5.50 -15.73
N LEU A 110 13.06 -6.37 -14.73
CA LEU A 110 13.60 -6.13 -13.39
C LEU A 110 15.12 -5.99 -13.39
N ARG A 111 15.85 -6.82 -14.14
CA ARG A 111 17.31 -6.72 -14.25
C ARG A 111 17.78 -5.45 -14.96
N ALA A 112 16.98 -4.93 -15.88
CA ALA A 112 17.30 -3.70 -16.61
C ALA A 112 17.09 -2.42 -15.77
N VAL A 113 16.32 -2.51 -14.68
CA VAL A 113 16.13 -1.37 -13.77
C VAL A 113 17.30 -1.26 -12.81
N HIS A 114 18.07 -0.15 -12.92
CA HIS A 114 19.23 0.12 -12.06
C HIS A 114 18.87 0.99 -10.83
N SER A 115 17.59 1.24 -10.58
CA SER A 115 17.08 1.99 -9.44
C SER A 115 16.39 1.05 -8.44
N PRO A 116 16.57 1.23 -7.12
CA PRO A 116 15.77 0.49 -6.15
C PRO A 116 14.30 0.92 -6.14
N ARG A 117 13.98 2.10 -6.70
CA ARG A 117 12.60 2.57 -6.82
C ARG A 117 11.98 2.04 -8.10
N LEU A 118 10.85 1.36 -7.92
CA LEU A 118 10.11 0.72 -9.00
C LEU A 118 8.72 1.31 -9.12
N ARG A 119 8.24 1.38 -10.36
CA ARG A 119 6.83 1.48 -10.69
C ARG A 119 6.41 0.11 -11.23
N VAL A 120 5.46 -0.52 -10.54
CA VAL A 120 4.96 -1.85 -10.85
C VAL A 120 3.50 -1.74 -11.24
N THR A 121 3.14 -2.31 -12.39
CA THR A 121 1.75 -2.51 -12.82
C THR A 121 1.41 -3.99 -12.64
N GLY A 122 0.26 -4.30 -12.06
CA GLY A 122 -0.17 -5.68 -11.86
C GLY A 122 -1.52 -5.80 -11.17
N GLU A 123 -1.93 -7.02 -10.93
CA GLU A 123 -3.19 -7.36 -10.27
C GLU A 123 -2.92 -7.78 -8.83
N LEU A 124 -3.74 -7.30 -7.90
CA LEU A 124 -3.60 -7.65 -6.50
C LEU A 124 -4.32 -8.95 -6.20
N PHE A 125 -3.72 -9.77 -5.32
CA PHE A 125 -4.36 -10.96 -4.79
C PHE A 125 -3.93 -11.21 -3.34
N HIS A 126 -4.75 -11.95 -2.59
CA HIS A 126 -4.47 -12.29 -1.20
C HIS A 126 -3.54 -13.51 -1.11
N ALA A 127 -2.77 -13.59 -0.04
CA ALA A 127 -1.89 -14.72 0.25
C ALA A 127 -2.70 -16.02 0.43
N ILE A 128 -2.36 -17.05 -0.34
CA ILE A 128 -3.05 -18.36 -0.34
C ILE A 128 -2.12 -19.54 -0.06
N SER A 129 -0.83 -19.30 0.13
CA SER A 129 0.15 -20.38 0.36
C SER A 129 1.29 -19.97 1.29
N GLY A 130 2.04 -20.95 1.82
CA GLY A 130 3.21 -20.72 2.67
C GLY A 130 4.39 -20.03 1.98
N HIS A 131 4.42 -19.97 0.65
CA HIS A 131 5.42 -19.20 -0.11
C HIS A 131 5.07 -17.73 -0.25
N HIS A 132 3.87 -17.32 0.13
CA HIS A 132 3.42 -15.94 0.15
C HIS A 132 3.86 -15.28 1.45
N ARG A 133 4.79 -14.34 1.36
CA ARG A 133 5.49 -13.72 2.50
C ARG A 133 4.83 -12.42 2.98
N THR A 134 3.85 -11.90 2.22
CA THR A 134 3.04 -10.73 2.56
C THR A 134 1.56 -11.09 2.45
N ARG A 135 0.68 -10.35 3.16
CA ARG A 135 -0.77 -10.60 3.12
C ARG A 135 -1.38 -10.33 1.75
N VAL A 136 -0.86 -9.32 1.06
CA VAL A 136 -1.24 -8.96 -0.30
C VAL A 136 -0.03 -9.10 -1.21
N LEU A 137 -0.24 -9.68 -2.36
CA LEU A 137 0.75 -9.81 -3.42
C LEU A 137 0.29 -9.06 -4.66
N ILE A 138 1.22 -8.81 -5.58
CA ILE A 138 0.93 -8.26 -6.89
C ILE A 138 1.42 -9.23 -7.98
N TRP A 139 0.50 -9.71 -8.81
CA TRP A 139 0.83 -10.43 -10.02
C TRP A 139 1.33 -9.44 -11.06
N VAL A 140 2.61 -9.47 -11.30
CA VAL A 140 3.29 -8.42 -12.07
C VAL A 140 2.98 -8.53 -13.57
N ILE A 141 2.55 -7.41 -14.16
CA ILE A 141 2.34 -7.26 -15.61
C ILE A 141 3.47 -6.44 -16.23
N GLN A 142 3.98 -5.43 -15.51
CA GLN A 142 5.06 -4.57 -15.98
C GLN A 142 5.90 -4.01 -14.83
N ILE A 143 7.20 -3.84 -15.07
CA ILE A 143 8.15 -3.20 -14.15
C ILE A 143 8.90 -2.10 -14.90
N ARG A 144 9.03 -0.93 -14.24
CA ARG A 144 9.82 0.21 -14.70
C ARG A 144 10.55 0.87 -13.54
N ALA A 145 11.54 1.71 -13.82
CA ALA A 145 12.04 2.66 -12.84
C ALA A 145 10.93 3.68 -12.47
N ALA A 146 10.88 4.08 -11.20
CA ALA A 146 9.96 5.12 -10.71
C ALA A 146 10.63 6.48 -10.70
#